data_4891a865612fa5db59191d9804c76641
#
_entry.id   4891a865612fa5db59191d9804c76641
#
_cell.length_a   1.000
_cell.length_b   1.000
_cell.length_c   1.000
_cell.angle_alpha   90.00
_cell.angle_beta   90.00
_cell.angle_gamma   90.00
#
_symmetry.space_group_name_H-M   'P 1'
#
loop_
_entity.id
_entity.type
_entity.pdbx_description
1 polymer ?
#
loop_
_entity_poly.entity_id
_entity_poly.type
_entity_poly.pdbx_seq_one_letter_code
_entity_poly.pdbx_strand_id
1 'polypeptide(L)' 'MEHVYVFDYCTSSIYYFTVKNDEDIEEVMRDKGLSLDDCYYMASESPIDIEEL' A
#
# COMPACT_ATOMS: atom_id res chain seq x y z
N MET A 1 11.48 1.01 8.45
CA MET A 1 10.68 1.51 7.32
C MET A 1 9.95 0.35 6.67
N GLU A 2 8.67 0.51 6.40
CA GLU A 2 7.89 -0.53 5.79
C GLU A 2 7.59 -0.18 4.34
N HIS A 3 7.59 -1.21 3.49
CA HIS A 3 7.22 -1.12 2.08
C HIS A 3 5.74 -1.47 1.97
N VAL A 4 4.94 -0.58 1.39
CA VAL A 4 3.50 -0.77 1.30
C VAL A 4 3.09 -0.82 -0.16
N TYR A 5 2.35 -1.87 -0.52
CA TYR A 5 1.78 -2.04 -1.86
C TYR A 5 0.26 -2.02 -1.72
N VAL A 6 -0.38 -1.14 -2.46
CA VAL A 6 -1.83 -0.95 -2.39
C VAL A 6 -2.46 -1.38 -3.71
N PHE A 7 -3.45 -2.25 -3.60
CA PHE A 7 -4.22 -2.72 -4.77
C PHE A 7 -5.53 -1.95 -4.81
N ASP A 8 -5.66 -1.09 -5.81
CA ASP A 8 -6.86 -0.28 -6.00
C ASP A 8 -7.76 -0.96 -7.03
N TYR A 9 -8.85 -1.54 -6.56
CA TYR A 9 -9.77 -2.28 -7.43
C TYR A 9 -10.64 -1.36 -8.27
N CYS A 10 -10.84 -0.13 -7.85
CA CYS A 10 -11.65 0.83 -8.61
C CYS A 10 -10.95 1.24 -9.90
N THR A 11 -9.64 1.44 -9.86
CA THR A 11 -8.85 1.88 -10.99
C THR A 11 -8.00 0.77 -11.61
N SER A 12 -8.00 -0.42 -11.02
CA SER A 12 -7.13 -1.53 -11.42
C SER A 12 -5.65 -1.15 -11.40
N SER A 13 -5.25 -0.42 -10.35
CA SER A 13 -3.89 0.09 -10.21
C SER A 13 -3.23 -0.46 -8.97
N ILE A 14 -1.89 -0.50 -9.01
CA ILE A 14 -1.08 -0.85 -7.86
C ILE A 14 -0.21 0.34 -7.52
N TYR A 15 -0.26 0.77 -6.26
CA TYR A 15 0.57 1.87 -5.78
C TYR A 15 1.60 1.35 -4.79
N TYR A 16 2.76 1.97 -4.79
CA TYR A 16 3.83 1.63 -3.87
C TYR A 16 4.32 2.89 -3.15
N PHE A 17 4.49 2.77 -1.84
CA PHE A 17 5.14 3.80 -1.04
C PHE A 17 5.76 3.19 0.20
N THR A 18 6.58 3.97 0.90
CA THR A 18 7.18 3.54 2.16
C THR A 18 6.66 4.38 3.30
N VAL A 19 6.59 3.78 4.48
CA VAL A 19 6.19 4.47 5.71
C VAL A 19 7.21 4.18 6.80
N LYS A 20 7.30 5.08 7.76
CA LYS A 20 8.12 4.84 8.95
C LYS A 20 7.38 3.88 9.88
N ASN A 21 8.13 3.21 10.74
CA ASN A 21 7.56 2.17 11.61
C ASN A 21 6.49 2.68 12.57
N ASP A 22 6.51 3.97 12.88
CA ASP A 22 5.55 4.58 13.80
C ASP A 22 4.38 5.28 13.09
N GLU A 23 4.34 5.23 11.76
CA GLU A 23 3.26 5.83 10.98
C GLU A 23 2.09 4.87 10.83
N ASP A 24 0.87 5.44 10.80
CA ASP A 24 -0.34 4.67 10.53
C ASP A 24 -0.52 4.57 9.01
N ILE A 25 -0.47 3.35 8.49
CA ILE A 25 -0.56 3.10 7.06
C ILE A 25 -1.88 3.61 6.48
N GLU A 26 -2.99 3.39 7.19
CA GLU A 26 -4.30 3.82 6.71
C GLU A 26 -4.40 5.34 6.64
N GLU A 27 -3.81 6.04 7.59
CA GLU A 27 -3.78 7.49 7.58
C GLU A 27 -2.97 8.01 6.39
N VAL A 28 -1.81 7.40 6.13
CA VAL A 28 -0.99 7.76 4.97
C VAL A 28 -1.74 7.51 3.67
N MET A 29 -2.48 6.40 3.57
CA MET A 29 -3.30 6.11 2.40
C MET A 29 -4.36 7.19 2.18
N ARG A 30 -5.04 7.62 3.24
CA ARG A 30 -6.04 8.69 3.14
C ARG A 30 -5.42 10.01 2.68
N ASP A 31 -4.24 10.32 3.22
CA ASP A 31 -3.53 11.56 2.84
C ASP A 31 -3.16 11.55 1.36
N LYS A 32 -2.95 10.38 0.79
CA LYS A 32 -2.63 10.22 -0.63
C LYS A 32 -3.87 10.14 -1.51
N GLY A 33 -5.05 10.20 -0.91
CA GLY A 33 -6.30 10.18 -1.65
C GLY A 33 -6.80 8.79 -2.00
N LEU A 34 -6.30 7.76 -1.33
CA LEU A 34 -6.73 6.40 -1.58
C LEU A 34 -7.95 6.07 -0.73
N SER A 35 -8.94 5.41 -1.34
CA SER A 35 -10.16 4.98 -0.63
C SER A 35 -9.89 3.63 0.03
N LEU A 36 -10.04 3.56 1.34
CA LEU A 36 -9.84 2.31 2.08
C LEU A 36 -10.92 1.27 1.77
N ASP A 37 -12.08 1.72 1.28
CA ASP A 37 -13.15 0.80 0.91
C ASP A 37 -12.89 0.06 -0.39
N ASP A 38 -12.09 0.66 -1.28
CA ASP A 38 -11.82 0.12 -2.61
C ASP A 38 -10.41 -0.44 -2.74
N CYS A 39 -9.62 -0.39 -1.69
CA CYS A 39 -8.22 -0.78 -1.73
C CYS A 39 -7.89 -1.84 -0.70
N TYR A 40 -7.00 -2.74 -1.08
CA TYR A 40 -6.32 -3.61 -0.12
C TYR A 40 -4.83 -3.31 -0.16
N TYR A 41 -4.14 -3.56 0.94
CA TYR A 41 -2.71 -3.30 0.99
C TYR A 41 -1.97 -4.43 1.69
N MET A 42 -0.69 -4.53 1.38
CA MET A 42 0.25 -5.41 2.05
C MET A 42 1.47 -4.59 2.46
N ALA A 43 1.89 -4.77 3.70
CA ALA A 43 3.06 -4.07 4.22
C ALA A 43 4.11 -5.09 4.64
N SER A 44 5.38 -4.79 4.37
CA SER A 44 6.49 -5.66 4.69
C SER A 44 7.72 -4.83 5.01
N GLU A 45 8.56 -5.33 5.93
CA GLU A 45 9.84 -4.69 6.24
C GLU A 45 10.84 -4.85 5.10
N SER A 46 10.65 -5.87 4.26
CA SER A 46 11.46 -6.12 3.08
C SER A 46 10.67 -5.81 1.83
N PRO A 47 11.34 -5.46 0.72
CA PRO A 47 10.62 -5.28 -0.56
C PRO A 47 9.84 -6.54 -0.91
N ILE A 48 8.63 -6.34 -1.43
CA ILE A 48 7.75 -7.45 -1.79
C ILE A 48 8.08 -7.88 -3.21
N ASP A 49 8.28 -9.19 -3.40
CA ASP A 49 8.54 -9.76 -4.71
C ASP A 49 7.23 -10.00 -5.45
N ILE A 50 7.23 -9.67 -6.73
CA ILE A 50 6.10 -9.99 -7.60
C ILE A 50 6.52 -11.19 -8.43
N GLU A 51 5.81 -12.29 -8.27
CA GLU A 51 6.12 -13.52 -8.97
C GLU A 51 5.02 -13.83 -9.98
N GLU A 52 5.42 -14.15 -11.19
CA GLU A 52 4.49 -14.56 -12.24
C GLU A 52 4.36 -16.08 -12.23
N LEU A 53 3.12 -16.54 -12.15
CA LEU A 53 2.82 -17.98 -12.12
C LEU A 53 2.52 -18.55 -13.50
#